data_bd4ccf8b9f000223660f8b8c72440e53
#
_entry.id   bd4ccf8b9f000223660f8b8c72440e53
#
_cell.length_a   1.000
_cell.length_b   1.000
_cell.length_c   1.000
_cell.angle_alpha   90.00
_cell.angle_beta   90.00
_cell.angle_gamma   90.00
#
_symmetry.space_group_name_H-M   'P 1'
#
loop_
_entity.id
_entity.type
_entity.pdbx_description
1 polymer ?
#
loop_
_entity_poly.entity_id
_entity_poly.type
_entity_poly.pdbx_seq_one_letter_code
_entity_poly.pdbx_strand_id
1 'polypeptide(L)'
;MDKPPPDMIAVLRHQLLAWYDAHARQLPWRVPPAEGQAGRRPDPYPVWLSEIMLQQTGVVTVEPYFAAFLARYPKLEDLAAAPLDDVLGLWAGLGYYARARNLHAGAKAAAELGGFPASLTGLLAIKGIGPYTAAALAAIAFDLPHVPVDGNVERVLSRLLLIEAALPAAKPVFRDAASKFEDPHRPGDFAQAMMDLGATICTPRNPACGLCPWSGSCAAYANGSAADYPKKQAKKAKPVRYGVAFVYLDRNGVLVRRRPNEGLLGGMLEVPNLLWRDTPYEKSEIVTGADDAETKWVEGEPVRHVFTHFELRMRVFAIHTANIQSLDGYHHLALGALAMAALPSLMQKIIASGQRALSSTG
;
A
#
# COMPACT_ATOMS: atom_id res chain seq x y z
N MET A 1 -21.11 23.88 10.85
CA MET A 1 -19.86 23.97 11.63
C MET A 1 -19.29 25.37 11.44
N ASP A 2 -19.19 26.14 12.50
CA ASP A 2 -18.50 27.42 12.43
C ASP A 2 -17.04 27.17 12.12
N LYS A 3 -16.52 27.88 11.13
CA LYS A 3 -15.11 27.78 10.74
C LYS A 3 -14.25 28.28 11.89
N PRO A 4 -13.15 27.59 12.25
CA PRO A 4 -12.22 28.16 13.22
C PRO A 4 -11.74 29.52 12.70
N PRO A 5 -11.72 30.55 13.54
CA PRO A 5 -11.28 31.88 13.13
C PRO A 5 -9.83 31.84 12.65
N PRO A 6 -9.43 32.72 11.70
CA PRO A 6 -8.07 32.74 11.15
C PRO A 6 -6.97 32.81 12.22
N ASP A 7 -7.17 33.58 13.27
CA ASP A 7 -6.23 33.72 14.39
C ASP A 7 -6.03 32.40 15.13
N MET A 8 -7.08 31.61 15.30
CA MET A 8 -6.99 30.28 15.90
C MET A 8 -6.17 29.32 15.01
N ILE A 9 -6.33 29.37 13.71
CA ILE A 9 -5.56 28.53 12.78
C ILE A 9 -4.07 28.87 12.86
N ALA A 10 -3.71 30.15 12.91
CA ALA A 10 -2.33 30.60 13.06
C ALA A 10 -1.70 30.09 14.36
N VAL A 11 -2.43 30.16 15.48
CA VAL A 11 -2.01 29.61 16.77
C VAL A 11 -1.78 28.09 16.69
N LEU A 12 -2.72 27.36 16.08
CA LEU A 12 -2.61 25.90 15.93
C LEU A 12 -1.42 25.49 15.05
N ARG A 13 -1.16 26.21 13.97
CA ARG A 13 0.04 25.98 13.13
C ARG A 13 1.31 26.17 13.95
N HIS A 14 1.43 27.27 14.66
CA HIS A 14 2.59 27.55 15.51
C HIS A 14 2.80 26.48 16.58
N GLN A 15 1.75 26.09 17.30
CA GLN A 15 1.83 25.05 18.33
C GLN A 15 2.29 23.71 17.76
N LEU A 16 1.77 23.31 16.58
CA LEU A 16 2.14 22.05 15.96
C LEU A 16 3.58 22.06 15.46
N LEU A 17 4.01 23.15 14.83
CA LEU A 17 5.39 23.29 14.34
C LEU A 17 6.40 23.32 15.49
N ALA A 18 6.10 24.03 16.59
CA ALA A 18 6.94 24.01 17.78
C ALA A 18 7.07 22.60 18.40
N TRP A 19 5.97 21.85 18.43
CA TRP A 19 6.01 20.45 18.84
C TRP A 19 6.83 19.59 17.88
N TYR A 20 6.68 19.78 16.58
CA TYR A 20 7.38 19.03 15.54
C TYR A 20 8.90 19.27 15.58
N ASP A 21 9.34 20.49 15.84
CA ASP A 21 10.76 20.82 15.97
C ASP A 21 11.44 19.99 17.07
N ALA A 22 10.71 19.65 18.13
CA ALA A 22 11.24 18.85 19.25
C ALA A 22 11.00 17.34 19.12
N HIS A 23 10.01 16.91 18.35
CA HIS A 23 9.51 15.52 18.36
C HIS A 23 9.41 14.87 16.98
N ALA A 24 9.93 15.50 15.94
CA ALA A 24 9.91 14.94 14.57
C ALA A 24 10.51 13.54 14.54
N ARG A 25 9.81 12.59 13.90
CA ARG A 25 10.34 11.24 13.69
C ARG A 25 11.54 11.27 12.76
N GLN A 26 12.61 10.62 13.16
CA GLN A 26 13.80 10.42 12.32
C GLN A 26 13.52 9.25 11.37
N LEU A 27 13.34 9.56 10.09
CA LEU A 27 13.04 8.56 9.06
C LEU A 27 14.00 8.75 7.88
N PRO A 28 14.46 7.67 7.21
CA PRO A 28 15.48 7.75 6.17
C PRO A 28 15.14 8.66 4.98
N TRP A 29 13.86 8.92 4.75
CA TRP A 29 13.35 9.75 3.66
C TRP A 29 13.04 11.19 4.08
N ARG A 30 13.41 11.60 5.30
CA ARG A 30 13.12 12.93 5.83
C ARG A 30 14.36 13.76 6.00
N VAL A 31 14.23 15.05 5.77
CA VAL A 31 15.17 16.06 6.22
C VAL A 31 14.74 16.50 7.62
N PRO A 32 15.63 16.51 8.62
CA PRO A 32 15.32 17.02 9.96
C PRO A 32 14.85 18.49 9.93
N PRO A 33 13.90 18.90 10.81
CA PRO A 33 13.37 20.28 10.80
C PRO A 33 14.46 21.37 10.87
N ALA A 34 15.49 21.19 11.70
CA ALA A 34 16.59 22.16 11.81
C ALA A 34 17.36 22.33 10.48
N GLU A 35 17.59 21.24 9.76
CA GLU A 35 18.27 21.28 8.44
C GLU A 35 17.34 21.87 7.36
N GLY A 36 16.03 21.56 7.42
CA GLY A 36 15.02 22.15 6.53
C GLY A 36 14.94 23.67 6.70
N GLN A 37 14.94 24.15 7.93
CA GLN A 37 14.98 25.57 8.25
C GLN A 37 16.31 26.24 7.80
N ALA A 38 17.41 25.49 7.80
CA ALA A 38 18.69 25.93 7.25
C ALA A 38 18.74 25.91 5.71
N GLY A 39 17.63 25.58 5.04
CA GLY A 39 17.50 25.62 3.56
C GLY A 39 17.72 24.29 2.86
N ARG A 40 17.99 23.18 3.58
CA ARG A 40 18.08 21.86 2.96
C ARG A 40 16.68 21.40 2.49
N ARG A 41 16.58 21.01 1.22
CA ARG A 41 15.36 20.46 0.66
C ARG A 41 15.52 18.97 0.41
N PRO A 42 14.50 18.15 0.68
CA PRO A 42 14.54 16.72 0.35
C PRO A 42 14.43 16.55 -1.18
N ASP A 43 15.14 15.54 -1.69
CA ASP A 43 14.97 15.11 -3.08
C ASP A 43 13.56 14.55 -3.28
N PRO A 44 12.81 14.99 -4.31
CA PRO A 44 11.48 14.50 -4.62
C PRO A 44 11.38 12.99 -4.84
N TYR A 45 12.43 12.36 -5.40
CA TYR A 45 12.40 10.93 -5.71
C TYR A 45 12.34 10.04 -4.46
N PRO A 46 13.24 10.14 -3.47
CA PRO A 46 13.13 9.40 -2.21
C PRO A 46 11.82 9.70 -1.44
N VAL A 47 11.38 10.96 -1.42
CA VAL A 47 10.10 11.31 -0.79
C VAL A 47 8.95 10.57 -1.45
N TRP A 48 8.84 10.64 -2.78
CA TRP A 48 7.80 9.94 -3.52
C TRP A 48 7.84 8.42 -3.34
N LEU A 49 9.03 7.83 -3.40
CA LEU A 49 9.24 6.40 -3.18
C LEU A 49 8.68 5.97 -1.82
N SER A 50 9.02 6.71 -0.76
CA SER A 50 8.54 6.43 0.59
C SER A 50 7.02 6.55 0.70
N GLU A 51 6.42 7.58 0.11
CA GLU A 51 4.97 7.81 0.13
C GLU A 51 4.18 6.67 -0.55
N ILE A 52 4.72 6.13 -1.65
CA ILE A 52 4.11 4.96 -2.30
C ILE A 52 4.29 3.68 -1.46
N MET A 53 5.46 3.48 -0.85
CA MET A 53 5.74 2.31 -0.02
C MET A 53 4.91 2.29 1.27
N LEU A 54 4.68 3.45 1.87
CA LEU A 54 3.92 3.61 3.11
C LEU A 54 2.40 3.45 2.93
N GLN A 55 1.88 3.42 1.70
CA GLN A 55 0.47 3.15 1.48
C GLN A 55 0.10 1.76 2.05
N GLN A 56 -0.68 1.74 3.14
CA GLN A 56 -1.14 0.52 3.84
C GLN A 56 0.00 -0.38 4.36
N THR A 57 1.20 0.14 4.54
CA THR A 57 2.37 -0.59 5.06
C THR A 57 3.03 0.24 6.15
N GLY A 58 3.41 -0.38 7.26
CA GLY A 58 4.04 0.31 8.39
C GLY A 58 5.50 0.66 8.13
N VAL A 59 6.00 1.70 8.82
CA VAL A 59 7.36 2.24 8.71
C VAL A 59 8.42 1.14 8.85
N VAL A 60 8.36 0.35 9.92
CA VAL A 60 9.33 -0.73 10.21
C VAL A 60 9.46 -1.72 9.06
N THR A 61 8.36 -2.00 8.36
CA THR A 61 8.37 -2.87 7.18
C THR A 61 8.96 -2.16 5.97
N VAL A 62 8.72 -0.86 5.82
CA VAL A 62 9.14 -0.08 4.64
C VAL A 62 10.62 0.23 4.66
N GLU A 63 11.21 0.54 5.80
CA GLU A 63 12.62 0.97 5.91
C GLU A 63 13.61 0.07 5.16
N PRO A 64 13.63 -1.26 5.34
CA PRO A 64 14.57 -2.12 4.62
C PRO A 64 14.33 -2.15 3.11
N TYR A 65 13.07 -2.07 2.67
CA TYR A 65 12.74 -1.99 1.23
C TYR A 65 13.16 -0.66 0.62
N PHE A 66 12.92 0.43 1.33
CA PHE A 66 13.35 1.76 0.90
C PHE A 66 14.87 1.82 0.71
N ALA A 67 15.63 1.32 1.67
CA ALA A 67 17.08 1.24 1.57
C ALA A 67 17.54 0.38 0.38
N ALA A 68 16.93 -0.79 0.17
CA ALA A 68 17.25 -1.68 -0.94
C ALA A 68 16.91 -1.05 -2.30
N PHE A 69 15.79 -0.33 -2.41
CA PHE A 69 15.42 0.39 -3.64
C PHE A 69 16.39 1.50 -3.97
N LEU A 70 16.79 2.34 -3.00
CA LEU A 70 17.75 3.40 -3.24
C LEU A 70 19.17 2.88 -3.52
N ALA A 71 19.56 1.75 -2.92
CA ALA A 71 20.82 1.09 -3.25
C ALA A 71 20.83 0.56 -4.69
N ARG A 72 19.71 0.02 -5.17
CA ARG A 72 19.58 -0.56 -6.52
C ARG A 72 19.28 0.50 -7.59
N TYR A 73 18.48 1.50 -7.24
CA TYR A 73 18.00 2.58 -8.11
C TYR A 73 18.21 3.93 -7.42
N PRO A 74 19.44 4.44 -7.36
CA PRO A 74 19.77 5.67 -6.63
C PRO A 74 19.13 6.93 -7.21
N LYS A 75 18.75 6.91 -8.50
CA LYS A 75 18.11 8.02 -9.21
C LYS A 75 16.77 7.58 -9.81
N LEU A 76 15.92 8.56 -10.08
CA LEU A 76 14.63 8.36 -10.74
C LEU A 76 14.78 7.64 -12.09
N GLU A 77 15.79 8.02 -12.87
CA GLU A 77 16.08 7.49 -14.20
C GLU A 77 16.48 6.01 -14.13
N ASP A 78 17.19 5.58 -13.07
CA ASP A 78 17.58 4.20 -12.86
C ASP A 78 16.34 3.32 -12.65
N LEU A 79 15.39 3.79 -11.84
CA LEU A 79 14.10 3.11 -11.63
C LEU A 79 13.25 3.12 -12.90
N ALA A 80 13.23 4.21 -13.65
CA ALA A 80 12.48 4.32 -14.91
C ALA A 80 13.00 3.37 -16.00
N ALA A 81 14.32 3.19 -16.08
CA ALA A 81 14.97 2.30 -17.05
C ALA A 81 14.92 0.82 -16.66
N ALA A 82 14.65 0.50 -15.39
CA ALA A 82 14.66 -0.87 -14.90
C ALA A 82 13.60 -1.75 -15.58
N PRO A 83 13.87 -3.05 -15.81
CA PRO A 83 12.82 -4.00 -16.16
C PRO A 83 11.75 -4.07 -15.04
N LEU A 84 10.47 -4.12 -15.43
CA LEU A 84 9.38 -4.20 -14.45
C LEU A 84 9.51 -5.40 -13.54
N ASP A 85 10.02 -6.53 -14.04
CA ASP A 85 10.18 -7.76 -13.25
C ASP A 85 11.19 -7.59 -12.13
N ASP A 86 12.27 -6.84 -12.34
CA ASP A 86 13.27 -6.54 -11.31
C ASP A 86 12.65 -5.66 -10.20
N VAL A 87 11.83 -4.67 -10.61
CA VAL A 87 11.10 -3.82 -9.65
C VAL A 87 10.09 -4.63 -8.84
N LEU A 88 9.35 -5.53 -9.49
CA LEU A 88 8.39 -6.41 -8.80
C LEU A 88 9.09 -7.43 -7.90
N GLY A 89 10.25 -7.95 -8.31
CA GLY A 89 11.08 -8.83 -7.50
C GLY A 89 11.57 -8.14 -6.23
N LEU A 90 12.12 -6.92 -6.36
CA LEU A 90 12.57 -6.12 -5.20
C LEU A 90 11.43 -5.67 -4.29
N TRP A 91 10.19 -5.55 -4.82
CA TRP A 91 8.97 -5.23 -4.07
C TRP A 91 8.37 -6.45 -3.36
N ALA A 92 8.86 -7.67 -3.64
CA ALA A 92 8.27 -8.91 -3.13
C ALA A 92 8.20 -8.89 -1.58
N GLY A 93 7.00 -9.14 -1.04
CA GLY A 93 6.74 -9.10 0.42
C GLY A 93 6.02 -7.84 0.90
N LEU A 94 6.13 -6.68 0.24
CA LEU A 94 5.38 -5.46 0.61
C LEU A 94 3.86 -5.56 0.33
N GLY A 95 3.46 -6.49 -0.54
CA GLY A 95 2.07 -6.63 -0.95
C GLY A 95 1.56 -5.49 -1.85
N TYR A 96 0.27 -5.59 -2.25
CA TYR A 96 -0.37 -4.56 -3.09
C TYR A 96 0.47 -4.19 -4.33
N TYR A 97 0.87 -5.17 -5.12
CA TYR A 97 1.80 -5.03 -6.25
C TYR A 97 1.36 -4.03 -7.34
N ALA A 98 0.09 -3.64 -7.37
CA ALA A 98 -0.35 -2.51 -8.19
C ALA A 98 0.41 -1.21 -7.85
N ARG A 99 0.86 -1.04 -6.60
CA ARG A 99 1.69 0.10 -6.21
C ARG A 99 3.05 0.06 -6.91
N ALA A 100 3.70 -1.10 -6.96
CA ALA A 100 4.99 -1.26 -7.64
C ALA A 100 4.88 -1.00 -9.15
N ARG A 101 3.80 -1.49 -9.79
CA ARG A 101 3.54 -1.18 -11.22
C ARG A 101 3.29 0.31 -11.45
N ASN A 102 2.50 0.93 -10.57
CA ASN A 102 2.22 2.36 -10.66
C ASN A 102 3.47 3.19 -10.34
N LEU A 103 4.29 2.76 -9.38
CA LEU A 103 5.60 3.35 -9.08
C LEU A 103 6.49 3.32 -10.34
N HIS A 104 6.66 2.16 -10.97
CA HIS A 104 7.48 2.04 -12.16
C HIS A 104 6.93 2.87 -13.34
N ALA A 105 5.62 2.84 -13.58
CA ALA A 105 4.99 3.65 -14.61
C ALA A 105 5.10 5.17 -14.32
N GLY A 106 4.97 5.55 -13.04
CA GLY A 106 5.18 6.93 -12.59
C GLY A 106 6.62 7.39 -12.73
N ALA A 107 7.60 6.51 -12.45
CA ALA A 107 9.01 6.80 -12.64
C ALA A 107 9.32 7.11 -14.11
N LYS A 108 8.79 6.30 -15.05
CA LYS A 108 8.94 6.56 -16.49
C LYS A 108 8.35 7.89 -16.89
N ALA A 109 7.10 8.16 -16.49
CA ALA A 109 6.43 9.42 -16.82
C ALA A 109 7.16 10.64 -16.23
N ALA A 110 7.66 10.55 -14.98
CA ALA A 110 8.41 11.64 -14.37
C ALA A 110 9.78 11.82 -15.04
N ALA A 111 10.48 10.75 -15.39
CA ALA A 111 11.76 10.83 -16.11
C ALA A 111 11.61 11.45 -17.52
N GLU A 112 10.53 11.13 -18.24
CA GLU A 112 10.19 11.74 -19.55
C GLU A 112 9.96 13.26 -19.44
N LEU A 113 9.50 13.74 -18.27
CA LEU A 113 9.32 15.16 -17.98
C LEU A 113 10.62 15.84 -17.49
N GLY A 114 11.71 15.10 -17.32
CA GLY A 114 12.96 15.61 -16.75
C GLY A 114 12.91 15.73 -15.22
N GLY A 115 11.97 15.06 -14.54
CA GLY A 115 11.79 15.05 -13.10
C GLY A 115 10.34 15.30 -12.67
N PHE A 116 10.14 15.45 -11.36
CA PHE A 116 8.81 15.77 -10.81
C PHE A 116 8.50 17.26 -10.98
N PRO A 117 7.34 17.62 -11.57
CA PRO A 117 6.94 19.01 -11.71
C PRO A 117 6.60 19.65 -10.35
N ALA A 118 7.09 20.87 -10.12
CA ALA A 118 6.85 21.64 -8.90
C ALA A 118 5.46 22.31 -8.90
N SER A 119 4.42 21.53 -9.15
CA SER A 119 3.02 21.99 -9.09
C SER A 119 2.07 20.85 -8.78
N LEU A 120 1.00 21.09 -8.02
CA LEU A 120 0.01 20.08 -7.68
C LEU A 120 -0.63 19.47 -8.94
N THR A 121 -0.98 20.30 -9.90
CA THR A 121 -1.61 19.85 -11.17
C THR A 121 -0.65 18.99 -11.99
N GLY A 122 0.62 19.38 -12.09
CA GLY A 122 1.63 18.60 -12.78
C GLY A 122 1.89 17.24 -12.12
N LEU A 123 1.95 17.21 -10.80
CA LEU A 123 2.10 15.97 -10.03
C LEU A 123 0.90 15.03 -10.23
N LEU A 124 -0.32 15.55 -10.23
CA LEU A 124 -1.54 14.77 -10.46
C LEU A 124 -1.62 14.19 -11.88
N ALA A 125 -0.92 14.76 -12.85
CA ALA A 125 -0.88 14.23 -14.21
C ALA A 125 0.02 12.98 -14.34
N ILE A 126 0.91 12.73 -13.38
CA ILE A 126 1.78 11.55 -13.37
C ILE A 126 0.99 10.31 -12.98
N LYS A 127 1.06 9.27 -13.80
CA LYS A 127 0.39 8.00 -13.55
C LYS A 127 0.79 7.41 -12.18
N GLY A 128 -0.20 7.07 -11.38
CA GLY A 128 0.01 6.48 -10.05
C GLY A 128 0.19 7.50 -8.92
N ILE A 129 0.23 8.79 -9.21
CA ILE A 129 0.20 9.86 -8.22
C ILE A 129 -1.24 10.30 -8.01
N GLY A 130 -1.81 9.95 -6.87
CA GLY A 130 -3.14 10.39 -6.45
C GLY A 130 -3.10 11.68 -5.64
N PRO A 131 -4.28 12.23 -5.27
CA PRO A 131 -4.39 13.51 -4.54
C PRO A 131 -3.55 13.58 -3.26
N TYR A 132 -3.48 12.49 -2.50
CA TYR A 132 -2.65 12.42 -1.29
C TYR A 132 -1.16 12.55 -1.63
N THR A 133 -0.65 11.69 -2.51
CA THR A 133 0.77 11.67 -2.87
C THR A 133 1.20 12.97 -3.55
N ALA A 134 0.34 13.55 -4.39
CA ALA A 134 0.60 14.86 -5.01
C ALA A 134 0.72 15.97 -3.95
N ALA A 135 -0.19 16.02 -2.97
CA ALA A 135 -0.14 17.02 -1.90
C ALA A 135 1.07 16.81 -0.98
N ALA A 136 1.43 15.55 -0.67
CA ALA A 136 2.61 15.23 0.14
C ALA A 136 3.89 15.68 -0.57
N LEU A 137 4.04 15.33 -1.85
CA LEU A 137 5.20 15.70 -2.63
C LEU A 137 5.30 17.22 -2.84
N ALA A 138 4.17 17.87 -3.14
CA ALA A 138 4.08 19.32 -3.27
C ALA A 138 4.54 20.04 -1.99
N ALA A 139 4.08 19.60 -0.82
CA ALA A 139 4.45 20.22 0.44
C ALA A 139 5.89 19.88 0.85
N ILE A 140 6.26 18.61 0.84
CA ILE A 140 7.53 18.14 1.43
C ILE A 140 8.73 18.45 0.53
N ALA A 141 8.60 18.25 -0.78
CA ALA A 141 9.74 18.39 -1.69
C ALA A 141 9.80 19.77 -2.39
N PHE A 142 8.65 20.45 -2.53
CA PHE A 142 8.56 21.71 -3.29
C PHE A 142 8.09 22.92 -2.47
N ASP A 143 7.92 22.79 -1.15
CA ASP A 143 7.44 23.85 -0.26
C ASP A 143 6.14 24.54 -0.72
N LEU A 144 5.26 23.80 -1.38
CA LEU A 144 3.95 24.33 -1.77
C LEU A 144 2.94 24.14 -0.62
N PRO A 145 2.08 25.13 -0.33
CA PRO A 145 1.20 25.10 0.83
C PRO A 145 0.05 24.12 0.65
N HIS A 146 0.32 22.84 0.89
CA HIS A 146 -0.65 21.77 0.84
C HIS A 146 -0.57 20.87 2.08
N VAL A 147 -1.71 20.34 2.51
CA VAL A 147 -1.79 19.33 3.59
C VAL A 147 -2.29 18.02 2.99
N PRO A 148 -1.43 16.98 2.93
CA PRO A 148 -1.83 15.67 2.48
C PRO A 148 -2.81 15.03 3.47
N VAL A 149 -3.95 14.54 2.98
CA VAL A 149 -5.01 13.96 3.83
C VAL A 149 -4.96 12.45 3.74
N ASP A 150 -4.29 11.83 4.72
CA ASP A 150 -4.30 10.39 4.97
C ASP A 150 -5.23 10.03 6.14
N GLY A 151 -5.28 8.76 6.53
CA GLY A 151 -6.07 8.32 7.67
C GLY A 151 -5.61 8.90 9.03
N ASN A 152 -4.37 9.38 9.15
CA ASN A 152 -3.89 10.09 10.34
C ASN A 152 -4.47 11.50 10.39
N VAL A 153 -4.34 12.23 9.29
CA VAL A 153 -4.84 13.61 9.15
C VAL A 153 -6.37 13.64 9.24
N GLU A 154 -7.07 12.69 8.59
CA GLU A 154 -8.54 12.52 8.74
C GLU A 154 -8.92 12.39 10.22
N ARG A 155 -8.20 11.58 10.99
CA ARG A 155 -8.46 11.36 12.41
C ARG A 155 -8.15 12.59 13.26
N VAL A 156 -7.02 13.24 13.02
CA VAL A 156 -6.64 14.47 13.73
C VAL A 156 -7.68 15.56 13.52
N LEU A 157 -8.03 15.85 12.26
CA LEU A 157 -9.00 16.87 11.93
C LEU A 157 -10.42 16.52 12.41
N SER A 158 -10.82 15.24 12.31
CA SER A 158 -12.14 14.84 12.82
C SER A 158 -12.29 15.09 14.31
N ARG A 159 -11.25 14.86 15.09
CA ARG A 159 -11.24 15.08 16.53
C ARG A 159 -11.12 16.56 16.90
N LEU A 160 -10.23 17.28 16.22
CA LEU A 160 -10.04 18.71 16.45
C LEU A 160 -11.33 19.48 16.23
N LEU A 161 -12.03 19.18 15.12
CA LEU A 161 -13.17 19.95 14.63
C LEU A 161 -14.54 19.27 14.83
N LEU A 162 -14.62 18.11 15.48
CA LEU A 162 -15.85 17.29 15.61
C LEU A 162 -16.54 17.05 14.26
N ILE A 163 -15.81 16.58 13.26
CA ILE A 163 -16.41 16.26 11.94
C ILE A 163 -17.30 15.03 12.06
N GLU A 164 -18.61 15.23 12.04
CA GLU A 164 -19.62 14.16 12.19
C GLU A 164 -19.83 13.34 10.91
N ALA A 165 -19.44 13.88 9.76
CA ALA A 165 -19.58 13.19 8.49
C ALA A 165 -18.75 11.92 8.43
N ALA A 166 -19.39 10.78 8.07
CA ALA A 166 -18.78 9.47 8.14
C ALA A 166 -17.91 9.16 6.90
N LEU A 167 -16.74 8.59 7.15
CA LEU A 167 -15.87 8.03 6.11
C LEU A 167 -16.49 6.75 5.49
N PRO A 168 -16.29 6.48 4.18
CA PRO A 168 -15.42 7.21 3.24
C PRO A 168 -16.07 8.41 2.54
N ALA A 169 -17.38 8.62 2.64
CA ALA A 169 -18.09 9.67 1.92
C ALA A 169 -17.63 11.09 2.32
N ALA A 170 -17.16 11.26 3.55
CA ALA A 170 -16.67 12.55 4.07
C ALA A 170 -15.29 13.00 3.56
N LYS A 171 -14.59 12.23 2.71
CA LYS A 171 -13.26 12.64 2.21
C LYS A 171 -13.16 14.05 1.64
N PRO A 172 -14.14 14.57 0.87
CA PRO A 172 -14.12 15.97 0.44
C PRO A 172 -14.15 16.97 1.59
N VAL A 173 -14.92 16.68 2.66
CA VAL A 173 -15.01 17.52 3.86
C VAL A 173 -13.65 17.60 4.56
N PHE A 174 -12.92 16.50 4.66
CA PHE A 174 -11.58 16.49 5.25
C PHE A 174 -10.56 17.26 4.43
N ARG A 175 -10.65 17.19 3.09
CA ARG A 175 -9.77 18.01 2.22
C ARG A 175 -10.05 19.50 2.36
N ASP A 176 -11.33 19.91 2.39
CA ASP A 176 -11.72 21.30 2.65
C ASP A 176 -11.26 21.76 4.05
N ALA A 177 -11.37 20.92 5.06
CA ALA A 177 -10.86 21.24 6.38
C ALA A 177 -9.33 21.39 6.39
N ALA A 178 -8.60 20.47 5.75
CA ALA A 178 -7.14 20.48 5.67
C ALA A 178 -6.58 21.70 4.95
N SER A 179 -7.23 22.15 3.86
CA SER A 179 -6.78 23.33 3.09
C SER A 179 -6.73 24.61 3.92
N LYS A 180 -7.52 24.71 4.99
CA LYS A 180 -7.49 25.87 5.91
C LYS A 180 -6.25 25.90 6.79
N PHE A 181 -5.62 24.73 6.99
CA PHE A 181 -4.43 24.59 7.80
C PHE A 181 -3.13 24.65 6.99
N GLU A 182 -3.19 24.89 5.68
CA GLU A 182 -1.99 25.01 4.85
C GLU A 182 -1.07 26.10 5.39
N ASP A 183 0.17 25.72 5.73
CA ASP A 183 1.17 26.65 6.25
C ASP A 183 1.97 27.27 5.08
N PRO A 184 2.01 28.61 4.96
CA PRO A 184 2.68 29.24 3.83
C PRO A 184 4.22 29.36 4.00
N HIS A 185 4.75 29.09 5.19
CA HIS A 185 6.17 29.31 5.51
C HIS A 185 6.95 28.01 5.64
N ARG A 186 6.31 26.96 6.19
CA ARG A 186 6.92 25.66 6.44
C ARG A 186 5.98 24.52 6.01
N PRO A 187 5.52 24.49 4.75
CA PRO A 187 4.46 23.55 4.35
C PRO A 187 4.88 22.08 4.48
N GLY A 188 6.13 21.76 4.14
CA GLY A 188 6.68 20.42 4.27
C GLY A 188 6.75 19.93 5.72
N ASP A 189 7.22 20.79 6.63
CA ASP A 189 7.26 20.48 8.06
C ASP A 189 5.85 20.34 8.63
N PHE A 190 4.93 21.22 8.26
CA PHE A 190 3.55 21.16 8.73
C PHE A 190 2.84 19.89 8.26
N ALA A 191 3.01 19.52 6.99
CA ALA A 191 2.47 18.28 6.45
C ALA A 191 2.97 17.05 7.21
N GLN A 192 4.28 16.98 7.46
CA GLN A 192 4.90 15.90 8.22
C GLN A 192 4.49 15.91 9.69
N ALA A 193 4.36 17.09 10.29
CA ALA A 193 3.90 17.26 11.68
C ALA A 193 2.47 16.74 11.88
N MET A 194 1.57 17.00 10.94
CA MET A 194 0.19 16.47 10.96
C MET A 194 0.18 14.93 10.91
N MET A 195 1.01 14.34 10.06
CA MET A 195 1.15 12.88 9.97
C MET A 195 1.74 12.30 11.26
N ASP A 196 2.77 12.95 11.84
CA ASP A 196 3.42 12.50 13.06
C ASP A 196 2.50 12.61 14.27
N LEU A 197 1.79 13.72 14.41
CA LEU A 197 0.78 13.88 15.46
C LEU A 197 -0.24 12.73 15.43
N GLY A 198 -0.73 12.40 14.24
CA GLY A 198 -1.65 11.28 14.06
C GLY A 198 -1.02 9.91 14.37
N ALA A 199 0.24 9.71 14.00
CA ALA A 199 0.92 8.43 14.18
C ALA A 199 1.35 8.16 15.62
N THR A 200 1.70 9.21 16.40
CA THR A 200 2.35 9.06 17.72
C THR A 200 1.47 9.48 18.91
N ILE A 201 0.69 10.53 18.76
CA ILE A 201 -0.12 11.13 19.83
C ILE A 201 -1.61 10.87 19.63
N CYS A 202 -2.14 11.32 18.51
CA CYS A 202 -3.57 11.20 18.18
C CYS A 202 -3.88 9.81 17.56
N THR A 203 -3.48 8.74 18.23
CA THR A 203 -3.60 7.35 17.78
C THR A 203 -5.06 6.88 17.71
N PRO A 204 -5.37 5.82 16.90
CA PRO A 204 -6.73 5.31 16.77
C PRO A 204 -7.36 4.85 18.09
N ARG A 205 -6.55 4.21 18.94
CA ARG A 205 -6.95 3.72 20.27
C ARG A 205 -6.10 4.41 21.32
N ASN A 206 -6.71 4.78 22.44
CA ASN A 206 -6.02 5.39 23.58
C ASN A 206 -5.10 6.56 23.16
N PRO A 207 -5.62 7.63 22.53
CA PRO A 207 -4.80 8.77 22.17
C PRO A 207 -4.22 9.47 23.40
N ALA A 208 -2.95 9.88 23.31
CA ALA A 208 -2.27 10.58 24.41
C ALA A 208 -2.61 12.07 24.42
N CYS A 209 -3.91 12.40 24.62
CA CYS A 209 -4.43 13.75 24.49
C CYS A 209 -3.74 14.76 25.43
N GLY A 210 -3.31 14.34 26.63
CA GLY A 210 -2.58 15.20 27.57
C GLY A 210 -1.20 15.66 27.07
N LEU A 211 -0.61 14.97 26.08
CA LEU A 211 0.66 15.33 25.43
C LEU A 211 0.46 16.05 24.10
N CYS A 212 -0.79 16.22 23.66
CA CYS A 212 -1.11 16.79 22.36
C CYS A 212 -0.92 18.32 22.38
N PRO A 213 -0.16 18.89 21.41
CA PRO A 213 -0.01 20.34 21.32
C PRO A 213 -1.33 21.10 21.10
N TRP A 214 -2.35 20.39 20.65
CA TRP A 214 -3.69 20.94 20.40
C TRP A 214 -4.73 20.58 21.46
N SER A 215 -4.32 20.02 22.61
CA SER A 215 -5.25 19.57 23.66
C SER A 215 -6.22 20.67 24.11
N GLY A 216 -5.72 21.90 24.27
CA GLY A 216 -6.57 23.06 24.69
C GLY A 216 -7.59 23.54 23.65
N SER A 217 -7.44 23.15 22.39
CA SER A 217 -8.32 23.55 21.30
C SER A 217 -9.09 22.38 20.68
N CYS A 218 -8.84 21.14 21.12
CA CYS A 218 -9.43 19.94 20.54
C CYS A 218 -10.84 19.72 21.09
N ALA A 219 -11.85 19.90 20.25
CA ALA A 219 -13.25 19.77 20.64
C ALA A 219 -13.61 18.34 21.10
N ALA A 220 -13.09 17.30 20.46
CA ALA A 220 -13.33 15.91 20.87
C ALA A 220 -12.67 15.58 22.22
N TYR A 221 -11.54 16.18 22.56
CA TYR A 221 -10.90 16.02 23.86
C TYR A 221 -11.70 16.74 24.95
N ALA A 222 -12.11 17.99 24.70
CA ALA A 222 -12.95 18.75 25.63
C ALA A 222 -14.27 18.02 25.97
N ASN A 223 -14.83 17.29 25.00
CA ASN A 223 -16.08 16.53 25.17
C ASN A 223 -15.86 15.09 25.67
N GLY A 224 -14.63 14.63 25.87
CA GLY A 224 -14.34 13.25 26.24
C GLY A 224 -14.65 12.21 25.14
N SER A 225 -14.84 12.64 23.88
CA SER A 225 -15.32 11.81 22.77
C SER A 225 -14.27 11.46 21.71
N ALA A 226 -12.97 11.64 22.04
CA ALA A 226 -11.90 11.42 21.07
C ALA A 226 -11.89 9.99 20.47
N ALA A 227 -12.30 8.97 21.20
CA ALA A 227 -12.36 7.60 20.72
C ALA A 227 -13.43 7.36 19.64
N ASP A 228 -14.47 8.21 19.56
CA ASP A 228 -15.61 8.07 18.65
C ASP A 228 -15.32 8.60 17.24
N TYR A 229 -14.18 9.25 17.04
CA TYR A 229 -13.80 9.90 15.78
C TYR A 229 -12.54 9.29 15.16
N PRO A 230 -12.48 9.24 13.81
CA PRO A 230 -13.49 9.66 12.84
C PRO A 230 -14.71 8.73 12.79
N LYS A 231 -15.88 9.26 12.51
CA LYS A 231 -17.08 8.47 12.24
C LYS A 231 -16.87 7.63 10.98
N LYS A 232 -17.34 6.39 11.01
CA LYS A 232 -17.17 5.44 9.88
C LYS A 232 -18.52 4.80 9.55
N GLN A 233 -18.78 4.67 8.26
CA GLN A 233 -19.91 3.84 7.81
C GLN A 233 -19.71 2.39 8.21
N ALA A 234 -20.80 1.70 8.53
CA ALA A 234 -20.77 0.27 8.80
C ALA A 234 -20.15 -0.47 7.61
N LYS A 235 -19.21 -1.36 7.90
CA LYS A 235 -18.59 -2.18 6.84
C LYS A 235 -19.63 -3.19 6.36
N LYS A 236 -19.90 -3.20 5.06
CA LYS A 236 -20.66 -4.28 4.43
C LYS A 236 -19.87 -5.59 4.55
N ALA A 237 -20.58 -6.70 4.78
CA ALA A 237 -19.97 -8.02 4.73
C ALA A 237 -19.31 -8.23 3.37
N LYS A 238 -18.10 -8.79 3.39
CA LYS A 238 -17.41 -9.10 2.13
C LYS A 238 -18.04 -10.32 1.49
N PRO A 239 -18.37 -10.29 0.19
CA PRO A 239 -18.80 -11.48 -0.52
C PRO A 239 -17.71 -12.53 -0.50
N VAL A 240 -18.11 -13.80 -0.52
CA VAL A 240 -17.20 -14.94 -0.64
C VAL A 240 -17.14 -15.37 -2.09
N ARG A 241 -15.94 -15.61 -2.60
CA ARG A 241 -15.69 -16.22 -3.92
C ARG A 241 -14.97 -17.54 -3.75
N TYR A 242 -15.20 -18.42 -4.70
CA TYR A 242 -14.65 -19.76 -4.72
C TYR A 242 -13.84 -19.98 -5.98
N GLY A 243 -12.75 -20.72 -5.85
CA GLY A 243 -11.89 -21.09 -6.95
C GLY A 243 -11.26 -22.46 -6.74
N VAL A 244 -10.65 -22.98 -7.79
CA VAL A 244 -9.87 -24.22 -7.79
C VAL A 244 -8.52 -23.93 -8.38
N ALA A 245 -7.47 -24.41 -7.75
CA ALA A 245 -6.09 -24.27 -8.23
C ALA A 245 -5.44 -25.64 -8.41
N PHE A 246 -4.62 -25.74 -9.44
CA PHE A 246 -3.89 -26.96 -9.80
C PHE A 246 -2.38 -26.68 -9.68
N VAL A 247 -1.70 -27.44 -8.84
CA VAL A 247 -0.28 -27.33 -8.57
C VAL A 247 0.46 -28.48 -9.21
N TYR A 248 1.08 -28.24 -10.35
CA TYR A 248 1.96 -29.22 -11.01
C TYR A 248 3.38 -29.02 -10.48
N LEU A 249 3.94 -30.02 -9.84
CA LEU A 249 5.27 -30.03 -9.26
C LEU A 249 6.13 -31.11 -9.90
N ASP A 250 7.38 -30.78 -10.14
CA ASP A 250 8.44 -31.75 -10.35
C ASP A 250 9.53 -31.60 -9.28
N ARG A 251 10.67 -32.30 -9.42
CA ARG A 251 11.78 -32.21 -8.46
C ARG A 251 12.40 -30.83 -8.38
N ASN A 252 12.27 -30.00 -9.41
CA ASN A 252 12.99 -28.75 -9.59
C ASN A 252 12.09 -27.52 -9.57
N GLY A 253 10.77 -27.63 -9.81
CA GLY A 253 9.94 -26.46 -9.97
C GLY A 253 8.42 -26.70 -9.97
N VAL A 254 7.72 -25.63 -10.28
CA VAL A 254 6.27 -25.55 -10.36
C VAL A 254 5.85 -24.87 -11.65
N LEU A 255 4.72 -25.30 -12.21
CA LEU A 255 4.14 -24.71 -13.41
C LEU A 255 3.41 -23.42 -13.07
N VAL A 256 3.78 -22.32 -13.74
CA VAL A 256 3.17 -21.00 -13.56
C VAL A 256 2.96 -20.30 -14.91
N ARG A 257 2.05 -19.34 -14.92
CA ARG A 257 1.96 -18.36 -16.02
C ARG A 257 1.88 -16.94 -15.50
N ARG A 258 2.13 -15.98 -16.38
CA ARG A 258 1.90 -14.56 -16.08
C ARG A 258 0.44 -14.19 -16.34
N ARG A 259 -0.20 -13.56 -15.37
CA ARG A 259 -1.55 -12.99 -15.53
C ARG A 259 -1.50 -11.80 -16.50
N PRO A 260 -2.61 -11.49 -17.20
CA PRO A 260 -2.72 -10.23 -17.93
C PRO A 260 -2.34 -9.04 -17.04
N ASN A 261 -1.80 -7.99 -17.63
CA ASN A 261 -1.32 -6.81 -16.88
C ASN A 261 -2.44 -6.04 -16.17
N GLU A 262 -3.69 -6.26 -16.54
CA GLU A 262 -4.87 -5.61 -15.99
C GLU A 262 -5.57 -6.48 -14.94
N GLY A 263 -6.42 -5.84 -14.15
CA GLY A 263 -7.24 -6.52 -13.14
C GLY A 263 -6.50 -6.91 -11.87
N LEU A 264 -7.16 -7.75 -11.08
CA LEU A 264 -6.67 -8.21 -9.78
C LEU A 264 -5.44 -9.11 -9.95
N LEU A 265 -4.35 -8.80 -9.24
CA LEU A 265 -3.05 -9.48 -9.33
C LEU A 265 -2.47 -9.45 -10.77
N GLY A 266 -2.84 -8.46 -11.60
CA GLY A 266 -2.36 -8.34 -12.96
C GLY A 266 -0.83 -8.29 -13.05
N GLY A 267 -0.27 -8.93 -14.10
CA GLY A 267 1.18 -9.01 -14.34
C GLY A 267 1.96 -9.92 -13.38
N MET A 268 1.31 -10.49 -12.36
CA MET A 268 1.94 -11.44 -11.43
C MET A 268 1.84 -12.88 -11.93
N LEU A 269 2.65 -13.76 -11.34
CA LEU A 269 2.60 -15.18 -11.65
C LEU A 269 1.44 -15.86 -10.92
N GLU A 270 0.83 -16.82 -11.58
CA GLU A 270 -0.19 -17.71 -11.02
C GLU A 270 0.02 -19.17 -11.43
N VAL A 271 -0.39 -20.10 -10.59
CA VAL A 271 -0.56 -21.51 -10.98
C VAL A 271 -1.84 -21.67 -11.82
N PRO A 272 -1.98 -22.74 -12.62
CA PRO A 272 -3.24 -23.07 -13.28
C PRO A 272 -4.41 -23.02 -12.30
N ASN A 273 -5.49 -22.31 -12.67
CA ASN A 273 -6.67 -22.19 -11.83
C ASN A 273 -7.94 -21.93 -12.66
N LEU A 274 -9.09 -22.33 -12.09
CA LEU A 274 -10.40 -22.02 -12.66
C LEU A 274 -10.83 -20.59 -12.30
N LEU A 275 -11.80 -20.05 -13.04
CA LEU A 275 -12.37 -18.71 -12.76
C LEU A 275 -12.94 -18.63 -11.35
N TRP A 276 -12.73 -17.51 -10.68
CA TRP A 276 -13.28 -17.27 -9.35
C TRP A 276 -14.74 -16.83 -9.46
N ARG A 277 -15.65 -17.57 -8.82
CA ARG A 277 -17.11 -17.37 -8.88
C ARG A 277 -17.74 -17.28 -7.48
N ASP A 278 -18.99 -16.86 -7.45
CA ASP A 278 -19.72 -16.65 -6.18
C ASP A 278 -20.28 -17.94 -5.58
N THR A 279 -20.23 -19.07 -6.31
CA THR A 279 -20.68 -20.40 -5.85
C THR A 279 -19.53 -21.40 -5.79
N PRO A 280 -19.52 -22.34 -4.84
CA PRO A 280 -18.53 -23.41 -4.79
C PRO A 280 -18.53 -24.25 -6.09
N TYR A 281 -17.38 -24.86 -6.37
CA TYR A 281 -17.23 -25.84 -7.44
C TYR A 281 -17.64 -27.23 -6.95
N GLU A 282 -18.53 -27.86 -7.71
CA GLU A 282 -18.88 -29.28 -7.51
C GLU A 282 -17.73 -30.17 -8.00
N LYS A 283 -17.63 -31.41 -7.45
CA LYS A 283 -16.57 -32.34 -7.85
C LYS A 283 -16.60 -32.66 -9.35
N SER A 284 -17.77 -32.75 -9.96
CA SER A 284 -17.97 -33.02 -11.38
C SER A 284 -17.50 -31.89 -12.30
N GLU A 285 -17.39 -30.66 -11.78
CA GLU A 285 -16.93 -29.49 -12.53
C GLU A 285 -15.39 -29.34 -12.50
N ILE A 286 -14.72 -30.10 -11.63
CA ILE A 286 -13.27 -30.08 -11.44
C ILE A 286 -12.68 -31.14 -12.38
N VAL A 287 -12.53 -30.75 -13.65
CA VAL A 287 -11.83 -31.60 -14.62
C VAL A 287 -10.33 -31.38 -14.43
N THR A 288 -9.64 -32.40 -13.97
CA THR A 288 -8.22 -32.35 -13.68
C THR A 288 -7.32 -32.52 -14.91
N GLY A 289 -7.87 -32.49 -16.10
CA GLY A 289 -7.13 -32.41 -17.38
C GLY A 289 -6.25 -33.64 -17.74
N ALA A 290 -6.27 -34.67 -16.91
CA ALA A 290 -5.54 -35.90 -17.13
C ALA A 290 -6.44 -37.08 -16.82
N ASP A 291 -7.20 -37.51 -17.82
CA ASP A 291 -7.97 -38.77 -17.82
C ASP A 291 -7.05 -40.02 -17.95
N ASP A 292 -5.73 -39.88 -17.73
CA ASP A 292 -4.85 -41.02 -17.65
C ASP A 292 -4.99 -41.67 -16.27
N ALA A 293 -5.36 -42.94 -16.27
CA ALA A 293 -5.61 -43.76 -15.08
C ALA A 293 -4.42 -43.84 -14.09
N GLU A 294 -3.25 -43.34 -14.48
CA GLU A 294 -2.02 -43.28 -13.66
C GLU A 294 -1.83 -41.93 -12.92
N THR A 295 -2.58 -40.91 -13.27
CA THR A 295 -2.38 -39.54 -12.73
C THR A 295 -3.25 -39.31 -11.51
N LYS A 296 -2.69 -39.48 -10.30
CA LYS A 296 -3.41 -39.25 -9.04
C LYS A 296 -3.22 -37.83 -8.51
N TRP A 297 -4.24 -37.02 -8.68
CA TRP A 297 -4.34 -35.74 -8.01
C TRP A 297 -4.57 -35.90 -6.52
N VAL A 298 -3.82 -35.15 -5.72
CA VAL A 298 -3.98 -35.09 -4.26
C VAL A 298 -4.63 -33.77 -3.90
N GLU A 299 -5.75 -33.80 -3.18
CA GLU A 299 -6.37 -32.58 -2.67
C GLU A 299 -5.62 -32.13 -1.40
N GLY A 300 -5.14 -30.91 -1.42
CA GLY A 300 -4.46 -30.26 -0.30
C GLY A 300 -5.45 -29.48 0.58
N GLU A 301 -4.92 -28.92 1.67
CA GLU A 301 -5.71 -28.05 2.53
C GLU A 301 -6.24 -26.84 1.75
N PRO A 302 -7.53 -26.46 1.95
CA PRO A 302 -8.09 -25.31 1.26
C PRO A 302 -7.39 -24.01 1.70
N VAL A 303 -7.16 -23.12 0.74
CA VAL A 303 -6.53 -21.83 0.98
C VAL A 303 -7.57 -20.73 1.08
N ARG A 304 -7.59 -20.05 2.23
CA ARG A 304 -8.37 -18.83 2.44
C ARG A 304 -7.50 -17.61 2.23
N HIS A 305 -7.99 -16.64 1.42
CA HIS A 305 -7.32 -15.36 1.22
C HIS A 305 -8.33 -14.22 1.22
N VAL A 306 -8.04 -13.15 1.98
CA VAL A 306 -8.94 -12.01 2.11
C VAL A 306 -8.40 -10.84 1.30
N PHE A 307 -9.12 -10.48 0.23
CA PHE A 307 -8.88 -9.27 -0.52
C PHE A 307 -9.62 -8.06 0.08
N THR A 308 -9.36 -6.88 -0.44
CA THR A 308 -10.03 -5.65 0.01
C THR A 308 -11.56 -5.74 -0.14
N HIS A 309 -12.04 -6.35 -1.24
CA HIS A 309 -13.46 -6.33 -1.61
C HIS A 309 -14.19 -7.65 -1.43
N PHE A 310 -13.48 -8.78 -1.28
CA PHE A 310 -14.07 -10.11 -1.09
C PHE A 310 -13.11 -11.05 -0.36
N GLU A 311 -13.65 -12.17 0.13
CA GLU A 311 -12.91 -13.31 0.63
C GLU A 311 -12.85 -14.39 -0.45
N LEU A 312 -11.66 -14.95 -0.71
CA LEU A 312 -11.48 -16.05 -1.65
C LEU A 312 -11.21 -17.34 -0.89
N ARG A 313 -11.95 -18.41 -1.27
CA ARG A 313 -11.75 -19.78 -0.80
C ARG A 313 -11.35 -20.64 -1.98
N MET A 314 -10.14 -21.19 -1.92
CA MET A 314 -9.55 -22.00 -2.99
C MET A 314 -9.46 -23.45 -2.56
N ARG A 315 -9.98 -24.38 -3.37
CA ARG A 315 -9.58 -25.78 -3.31
C ARG A 315 -8.25 -25.92 -4.07
N VAL A 316 -7.37 -26.75 -3.55
CA VAL A 316 -6.04 -26.95 -4.12
C VAL A 316 -5.88 -28.42 -4.47
N PHE A 317 -5.52 -28.69 -5.71
CA PHE A 317 -5.18 -30.01 -6.18
C PHE A 317 -3.71 -30.01 -6.62
N ALA A 318 -2.96 -30.99 -6.22
CA ALA A 318 -1.55 -31.09 -6.52
C ALA A 318 -1.20 -32.44 -7.15
N ILE A 319 -0.20 -32.43 -8.01
CA ILE A 319 0.30 -33.63 -8.66
C ILE A 319 1.83 -33.58 -8.78
N HIS A 320 2.47 -34.70 -8.54
CA HIS A 320 3.87 -34.92 -8.97
C HIS A 320 3.90 -35.40 -10.41
N THR A 321 4.70 -34.76 -11.24
CA THR A 321 4.97 -35.18 -12.60
C THR A 321 6.48 -35.32 -12.80
N ALA A 322 6.87 -36.33 -13.57
CA ALA A 322 8.30 -36.58 -13.85
C ALA A 322 8.95 -35.45 -14.68
N ASN A 323 8.13 -34.78 -15.52
CA ASN A 323 8.55 -33.65 -16.31
C ASN A 323 7.34 -32.72 -16.47
N ILE A 324 7.47 -31.46 -16.07
CA ILE A 324 6.44 -30.46 -16.29
C ILE A 324 6.46 -30.11 -17.78
N GLN A 325 5.53 -30.72 -18.55
CA GLN A 325 5.30 -30.31 -19.93
C GLN A 325 4.75 -28.88 -19.93
N SER A 326 5.26 -28.06 -20.84
CA SER A 326 4.74 -26.71 -20.99
C SER A 326 3.29 -26.77 -21.49
N LEU A 327 2.34 -26.43 -20.64
CA LEU A 327 1.00 -26.07 -21.09
C LEU A 327 1.11 -24.72 -21.81
N ASP A 328 0.31 -24.55 -22.85
CA ASP A 328 0.32 -23.29 -23.64
C ASP A 328 0.16 -22.07 -22.73
N GLY A 329 1.10 -21.13 -22.82
CA GLY A 329 1.16 -19.94 -22.00
C GLY A 329 1.69 -20.14 -20.56
N TYR A 330 2.08 -21.36 -20.16
CA TYR A 330 2.70 -21.65 -18.88
C TYR A 330 4.20 -21.97 -19.03
N HIS A 331 4.96 -21.74 -17.97
CA HIS A 331 6.40 -22.04 -17.92
C HIS A 331 6.79 -22.61 -16.58
N HIS A 332 7.91 -23.27 -16.54
CA HIS A 332 8.51 -23.84 -15.34
C HIS A 332 9.20 -22.75 -14.50
N LEU A 333 8.83 -22.63 -13.22
CA LEU A 333 9.48 -21.78 -12.24
C LEU A 333 10.24 -22.66 -11.24
N ALA A 334 11.56 -22.49 -11.16
CA ALA A 334 12.39 -23.23 -10.24
C ALA A 334 12.00 -22.97 -8.77
N LEU A 335 11.99 -24.02 -7.92
CA LEU A 335 11.65 -23.89 -6.49
C LEU A 335 12.57 -22.90 -5.77
N GLY A 336 13.85 -22.85 -6.12
CA GLY A 336 14.80 -21.88 -5.56
C GLY A 336 14.52 -20.42 -5.94
N ALA A 337 13.75 -20.18 -7.01
CA ALA A 337 13.39 -18.85 -7.48
C ALA A 337 12.06 -18.33 -6.90
N LEU A 338 11.29 -19.16 -6.19
CA LEU A 338 9.95 -18.79 -5.68
C LEU A 338 9.97 -17.53 -4.82
N ALA A 339 10.97 -17.36 -3.98
CA ALA A 339 11.08 -16.23 -3.06
C ALA A 339 11.30 -14.89 -3.78
N MET A 340 11.99 -14.93 -4.94
CA MET A 340 12.31 -13.74 -5.74
C MET A 340 11.33 -13.52 -6.91
N ALA A 341 10.45 -14.47 -7.16
CA ALA A 341 9.47 -14.37 -8.24
C ALA A 341 8.31 -13.44 -7.88
N ALA A 342 7.71 -12.85 -8.89
CA ALA A 342 6.51 -12.00 -8.75
C ALA A 342 5.25 -12.83 -8.42
N LEU A 343 5.32 -13.66 -7.37
CA LEU A 343 4.24 -14.52 -6.88
C LEU A 343 3.45 -13.80 -5.78
N PRO A 344 2.13 -13.59 -5.94
CA PRO A 344 1.29 -13.07 -4.86
C PRO A 344 1.28 -14.05 -3.66
N SER A 345 1.07 -13.51 -2.47
CA SER A 345 0.94 -14.32 -1.24
C SER A 345 -0.16 -15.40 -1.32
N LEU A 346 -1.20 -15.16 -2.13
CA LEU A 346 -2.20 -16.18 -2.46
C LEU A 346 -1.56 -17.39 -3.15
N MET A 347 -0.78 -17.15 -4.20
CA MET A 347 -0.16 -18.23 -4.98
C MET A 347 0.92 -18.95 -4.19
N GLN A 348 1.68 -18.23 -3.36
CA GLN A 348 2.63 -18.85 -2.43
C GLN A 348 1.93 -19.82 -1.45
N LYS A 349 0.77 -19.42 -0.88
CA LYS A 349 -0.05 -20.29 -0.03
C LYS A 349 -0.58 -21.52 -0.77
N ILE A 350 -1.01 -21.34 -2.02
CA ILE A 350 -1.52 -22.44 -2.86
C ILE A 350 -0.41 -23.45 -3.16
N ILE A 351 0.77 -22.97 -3.59
CA ILE A 351 1.93 -23.82 -3.87
C ILE A 351 2.34 -24.57 -2.60
N ALA A 352 2.45 -23.89 -1.47
CA ALA A 352 2.79 -24.52 -0.19
C ALA A 352 1.74 -25.55 0.26
N SER A 353 0.44 -25.34 0.02
CA SER A 353 -0.59 -26.34 0.27
C SER A 353 -0.40 -27.57 -0.60
N GLY A 354 -0.14 -27.40 -1.89
CA GLY A 354 0.13 -28.50 -2.83
C GLY A 354 1.39 -29.30 -2.44
N GLN A 355 2.47 -28.64 -2.07
CA GLN A 355 3.71 -29.28 -1.62
C GLN A 355 3.47 -30.17 -0.38
N ARG A 356 2.75 -29.64 0.62
CA ARG A 356 2.41 -30.42 1.83
C ARG A 356 1.55 -31.63 1.51
N ALA A 357 0.55 -31.48 0.63
CA ALA A 357 -0.33 -32.58 0.25
C ALA A 357 0.46 -33.75 -0.35
N LEU A 358 1.39 -33.44 -1.27
CA LEU A 358 2.22 -34.46 -1.91
C LEU A 358 3.25 -35.09 -0.97
N SER A 359 3.79 -34.32 -0.02
CA SER A 359 4.71 -34.85 0.99
C SER A 359 4.05 -35.79 2.01
N SER A 360 2.73 -35.69 2.19
CA SER A 360 1.97 -36.52 3.13
C SER A 360 1.53 -37.87 2.52
N THR A 361 1.68 -38.05 1.21
CA THR A 361 1.25 -39.26 0.47
C THR A 361 2.42 -40.13 0.00
N GLY A 362 3.66 -39.70 0.25
CA GLY A 362 4.89 -40.48 0.02
C GLY A 362 5.51 -40.94 1.31
#